data_d05a837e0a7d856a5f67bcc805d4bfb4
#
_entry.id   d05a837e0a7d856a5f67bcc805d4bfb4
#
_cell.length_a   1.000
_cell.length_b   1.000
_cell.length_c   1.000
_cell.angle_alpha   90.00
_cell.angle_beta   90.00
_cell.angle_gamma   90.00
#
_symmetry.space_group_name_H-M   'P 1'
#
loop_
_entity.id
_entity.type
_entity.pdbx_description
1 polymer ?
#
loop_
_entity_poly.entity_id
_entity_poly.type
_entity_poly.pdbx_seq_one_letter_code
_entity_poly.pdbx_strand_id
1 'polypeptide(L)'
;MLEPIILFALGGAGYQAIELAWRGTTHWTMFAAGGACLCLLQQLARRRSLPLGAAALCGAAAASGVELGVGLACRYLLHLAVWDYSALWGNVAGLVCPLYSFYWFLLCFWVLLVLRGAENWVERPLYRITKGAAEP
;
A
#
# COMPACT_ATOMS: atom_id res chain seq x y z
N MET A 1 -2.73 -15.21 -10.11
CA MET A 1 -1.95 -14.37 -9.15
C MET A 1 -1.05 -13.45 -9.94
N LEU A 2 -1.08 -12.15 -9.64
CA LEU A 2 -0.12 -11.24 -10.24
C LEU A 2 1.27 -11.59 -9.70
N GLU A 3 2.25 -11.63 -10.59
CA GLU A 3 3.64 -11.82 -10.21
C GLU A 3 4.09 -10.68 -9.27
N PRO A 4 4.90 -10.95 -8.25
CA PRO A 4 5.35 -9.91 -7.30
C PRO A 4 6.00 -8.69 -7.98
N ILE A 5 6.67 -8.91 -9.11
CA ILE A 5 7.28 -7.84 -9.90
C ILE A 5 6.21 -6.92 -10.49
N ILE A 6 5.11 -7.49 -11.02
CA ILE A 6 3.99 -6.71 -11.58
C ILE A 6 3.31 -5.92 -10.48
N LEU A 7 3.06 -6.55 -9.33
CA LEU A 7 2.49 -5.86 -8.15
C LEU A 7 3.38 -4.70 -7.70
N PHE A 8 4.68 -4.94 -7.61
CA PHE A 8 5.64 -3.91 -7.23
C PHE A 8 5.61 -2.73 -8.21
N ALA A 9 5.63 -3.02 -9.51
CA ALA A 9 5.56 -1.99 -10.55
C ALA A 9 4.24 -1.20 -10.52
N LEU A 10 3.11 -1.89 -10.34
CA LEU A 10 1.79 -1.24 -10.21
C LEU A 10 1.70 -0.36 -8.96
N GLY A 11 2.21 -0.85 -7.82
CA GLY A 11 2.24 -0.09 -6.58
C GLY A 11 3.12 1.16 -6.69
N GLY A 12 4.29 1.01 -7.29
CA GLY A 12 5.22 2.11 -7.52
C GLY A 12 4.65 3.18 -8.46
N ALA A 13 4.15 2.77 -9.61
CA ALA A 13 3.54 3.68 -10.58
C ALA A 13 2.27 4.35 -10.03
N GLY A 14 1.43 3.58 -9.33
CA GLY A 14 0.21 4.09 -8.70
C GLY A 14 0.51 5.14 -7.63
N TYR A 15 1.50 4.89 -6.78
CA TYR A 15 1.90 5.86 -5.76
C TYR A 15 2.47 7.14 -6.36
N GLN A 16 3.33 7.04 -7.37
CA GLN A 16 3.84 8.22 -8.09
C GLN A 16 2.71 9.01 -8.76
N ALA A 17 1.73 8.32 -9.36
CA ALA A 17 0.56 8.99 -9.95
C ALA A 17 -0.26 9.76 -8.90
N ILE A 18 -0.47 9.20 -7.70
CA ILE A 18 -1.14 9.87 -6.57
C ILE A 18 -0.34 11.10 -6.15
N GLU A 19 0.97 10.99 -5.99
CA GLU A 19 1.83 12.13 -5.62
C GLU A 19 1.81 13.25 -6.66
N LEU A 20 1.91 12.91 -7.94
CA LEU A 20 1.83 13.88 -9.02
C LEU A 20 0.49 14.61 -9.02
N ALA A 21 -0.61 13.88 -8.80
CA ALA A 21 -1.95 14.48 -8.71
C ALA A 21 -2.12 15.38 -7.48
N TRP A 22 -1.48 15.02 -6.36
CA TRP A 22 -1.64 15.73 -5.08
C TRP A 22 -0.66 16.89 -4.89
N ARG A 23 0.62 16.67 -5.22
CA ARG A 23 1.71 17.62 -4.97
C ARG A 23 2.31 18.21 -6.24
N GLY A 24 1.98 17.68 -7.41
CA GLY A 24 2.59 18.05 -8.70
C GLY A 24 4.03 17.58 -8.89
N THR A 25 4.62 16.92 -7.91
CA THR A 25 6.00 16.41 -7.95
C THR A 25 6.08 15.04 -7.30
N THR A 26 7.03 14.22 -7.76
CA THR A 26 7.34 12.91 -7.16
C THR A 26 8.86 12.65 -7.20
N HIS A 27 9.31 11.63 -6.48
CA HIS A 27 10.71 11.21 -6.46
C HIS A 27 10.78 9.70 -6.74
N TRP A 28 11.88 9.22 -7.35
CA TRP A 28 12.03 7.80 -7.69
C TRP A 28 11.92 6.86 -6.46
N THR A 29 12.32 7.33 -5.26
CA THR A 29 12.18 6.56 -4.02
C THR A 29 10.73 6.22 -3.69
N MET A 30 9.78 7.04 -4.15
CA MET A 30 8.35 6.82 -3.95
C MET A 30 7.83 5.65 -4.79
N PHE A 31 8.46 5.36 -5.93
CA PHE A 31 8.19 4.15 -6.70
C PHE A 31 8.53 2.91 -5.87
N ALA A 32 9.69 2.87 -5.23
CA ALA A 32 10.10 1.75 -4.38
C ALA A 32 9.18 1.61 -3.15
N ALA A 33 8.84 2.73 -2.51
CA ALA A 33 7.94 2.74 -1.34
C ALA A 33 6.54 2.22 -1.71
N GLY A 34 5.94 2.74 -2.79
CA GLY A 34 4.61 2.31 -3.26
C GLY A 34 4.58 0.85 -3.69
N GLY A 35 5.64 0.38 -4.36
CA GLY A 35 5.80 -1.02 -4.75
C GLY A 35 5.85 -1.96 -3.54
N ALA A 36 6.67 -1.63 -2.54
CA ALA A 36 6.78 -2.40 -1.31
C ALA A 36 5.44 -2.42 -0.54
N CYS A 37 4.76 -1.28 -0.45
CA CYS A 37 3.45 -1.18 0.20
C CYS A 37 2.40 -2.05 -0.50
N LEU A 38 2.29 -2.06 -1.82
CA LEU A 38 1.31 -2.88 -2.51
C LEU A 38 1.59 -4.38 -2.37
N CYS A 39 2.86 -4.80 -2.41
CA CYS A 39 3.23 -6.19 -2.13
C CYS A 39 2.84 -6.62 -0.70
N LEU A 40 3.02 -5.75 0.29
CA LEU A 40 2.58 -6.00 1.65
C LEU A 40 1.05 -6.09 1.76
N LEU A 41 0.33 -5.15 1.13
CA LEU A 41 -1.14 -5.16 1.12
C LEU A 41 -1.70 -6.43 0.47
N GLN A 42 -1.06 -6.96 -0.57
CA GLN A 42 -1.44 -8.25 -1.16
C GLN A 42 -1.28 -9.40 -0.15
N GLN A 43 -0.22 -9.40 0.65
CA GLN A 43 -0.04 -10.41 1.70
C GLN A 43 -1.11 -10.27 2.80
N LEU A 44 -1.46 -9.05 3.19
CA LEU A 44 -2.54 -8.78 4.15
C LEU A 44 -3.91 -9.15 3.59
N ALA A 45 -4.15 -8.91 2.29
CA ALA A 45 -5.40 -9.30 1.63
C ALA A 45 -5.66 -10.80 1.70
N ARG A 46 -4.62 -11.61 1.55
CA ARG A 46 -4.70 -13.09 1.66
C ARG A 46 -4.99 -13.60 3.06
N ARG A 47 -4.70 -12.82 4.10
CA ARG A 47 -5.01 -13.18 5.50
C ARG A 47 -6.48 -12.93 5.80
N ARG A 48 -7.35 -13.86 5.34
CA ARG A 48 -8.81 -13.75 5.46
C ARG A 48 -9.31 -13.77 6.91
N SER A 49 -8.56 -14.36 7.83
CA SER A 49 -8.85 -14.33 9.27
C SER A 49 -8.75 -12.92 9.88
N LEU A 50 -8.03 -12.01 9.24
CA LEU A 50 -7.89 -10.63 9.70
C LEU A 50 -9.04 -9.77 9.17
N PRO A 51 -9.85 -9.11 10.02
CA PRO A 51 -10.89 -8.19 9.56
C PRO A 51 -10.33 -7.09 8.66
N LEU A 52 -11.12 -6.62 7.69
CA LEU A 52 -10.67 -5.63 6.70
C LEU A 52 -10.11 -4.35 7.35
N GLY A 53 -10.80 -3.84 8.38
CA GLY A 53 -10.35 -2.65 9.12
C GLY A 53 -9.02 -2.88 9.84
N ALA A 54 -8.82 -4.05 10.47
CA ALA A 54 -7.57 -4.39 11.12
C ALA A 54 -6.43 -4.57 10.10
N ALA A 55 -6.70 -5.18 8.95
CA ALA A 55 -5.73 -5.27 7.86
C ALA A 55 -5.34 -3.88 7.32
N ALA A 56 -6.31 -2.97 7.20
CA ALA A 56 -6.06 -1.60 6.78
C ALA A 56 -5.22 -0.81 7.80
N LEU A 57 -5.47 -1.01 9.10
CA LEU A 57 -4.63 -0.41 10.16
C LEU A 57 -3.19 -0.93 10.11
N CYS A 58 -3.00 -2.24 9.94
CA CYS A 58 -1.67 -2.82 9.75
C CYS A 58 -0.98 -2.25 8.49
N GLY A 59 -1.73 -2.12 7.40
CA GLY A 59 -1.23 -1.52 6.16
C GLY A 59 -0.81 -0.07 6.34
N ALA A 60 -1.64 0.74 7.01
CA ALA A 60 -1.35 2.13 7.30
C ALA A 60 -0.11 2.30 8.22
N ALA A 61 -0.01 1.49 9.26
CA ALA A 61 1.15 1.49 10.14
C ALA A 61 2.44 1.14 9.38
N ALA A 62 2.38 0.13 8.52
CA ALA A 62 3.51 -0.26 7.68
C ALA A 62 3.86 0.82 6.65
N ALA A 63 2.87 1.43 5.99
CA ALA A 63 3.08 2.54 5.06
C ALA A 63 3.74 3.75 5.74
N SER A 64 3.25 4.14 6.92
CA SER A 64 3.88 5.19 7.74
C SER A 64 5.31 4.83 8.14
N GLY A 65 5.58 3.55 8.47
CA GLY A 65 6.93 3.05 8.75
C GLY A 65 7.85 3.13 7.52
N VAL A 66 7.36 2.75 6.35
CA VAL A 66 8.09 2.88 5.07
C VAL A 66 8.36 4.35 4.77
N GLU A 67 7.36 5.21 4.92
CA GLU A 67 7.50 6.67 4.74
C GLU A 67 8.57 7.23 5.66
N LEU A 68 8.55 6.89 6.95
CA LEU A 68 9.58 7.29 7.90
C LEU A 68 10.97 6.79 7.47
N GLY A 69 11.10 5.51 7.14
CA GLY A 69 12.38 4.91 6.73
C GLY A 69 12.94 5.54 5.47
N VAL A 70 12.12 5.70 4.43
CA VAL A 70 12.52 6.35 3.16
C VAL A 70 12.86 7.81 3.39
N GLY A 71 12.06 8.54 4.18
CA GLY A 71 12.31 9.94 4.52
C GLY A 71 13.63 10.14 5.27
N LEU A 72 13.92 9.27 6.24
CA LEU A 72 15.22 9.27 6.96
C LEU A 72 16.38 8.96 6.01
N ALA A 73 16.23 7.94 5.15
CA ALA A 73 17.25 7.59 4.15
C ALA A 73 17.49 8.74 3.17
N CYS A 74 16.44 9.37 2.64
CA CYS A 74 16.58 10.53 1.78
C CYS A 74 17.30 11.68 2.48
N ARG A 75 16.95 11.97 3.74
CA ARG A 75 17.52 13.10 4.50
C ARG A 75 18.99 12.86 4.86
N TYR A 76 19.35 11.67 5.38
CA TYR A 76 20.67 11.41 5.91
C TYR A 76 21.66 10.79 4.92
N LEU A 77 21.18 9.99 3.94
CA LEU A 77 22.05 9.34 2.96
C LEU A 77 22.13 10.13 1.65
N LEU A 78 21.02 10.68 1.20
CA LEU A 78 20.93 11.40 -0.08
C LEU A 78 20.98 12.92 0.09
N HIS A 79 20.92 13.43 1.33
CA HIS A 79 20.83 14.85 1.67
C HIS A 79 19.69 15.59 0.94
N LEU A 80 18.54 14.88 0.75
CA LEU A 80 17.36 15.38 0.06
C LEU A 80 16.19 15.53 1.03
N ALA A 81 15.53 16.68 0.99
CA ALA A 81 14.24 16.89 1.64
C ALA A 81 13.12 16.68 0.60
N VAL A 82 12.61 15.45 0.49
CA VAL A 82 11.57 15.10 -0.51
C VAL A 82 10.21 15.63 -0.08
N TRP A 83 9.92 15.64 1.23
CA TRP A 83 8.74 16.26 1.84
C TRP A 83 9.05 16.72 3.26
N ASP A 84 8.20 17.57 3.81
CA ASP A 84 8.33 18.08 5.16
C ASP A 84 6.95 18.32 5.80
N TYR A 85 6.64 17.57 6.86
CA TYR A 85 5.42 17.70 7.67
C TYR A 85 5.66 18.40 9.00
N SER A 86 6.80 19.08 9.18
CA SER A 86 7.16 19.72 10.48
C SER A 86 6.14 20.77 10.95
N ALA A 87 5.39 21.38 10.01
CA ALA A 87 4.33 22.31 10.35
C ALA A 87 3.01 21.62 10.81
N LEU A 88 2.89 20.30 10.65
CA LEU A 88 1.67 19.56 10.99
C LEU A 88 1.74 19.03 12.43
N TRP A 89 0.58 19.06 13.09
CA TRP A 89 0.46 18.57 14.47
C TRP A 89 0.81 17.07 14.58
N GLY A 90 1.50 16.72 15.66
CA GLY A 90 1.84 15.33 15.98
C GLY A 90 2.85 14.70 15.03
N ASN A 91 3.57 15.49 14.24
CA ASN A 91 4.58 14.96 13.34
C ASN A 91 5.74 14.29 14.07
N VAL A 92 6.30 13.26 13.47
CA VAL A 92 7.50 12.58 13.90
C VAL A 92 8.62 12.90 12.91
N ALA A 93 9.64 13.62 13.37
CA ALA A 93 10.79 14.06 12.58
C ALA A 93 10.43 14.87 11.31
N GLY A 94 9.22 15.45 11.22
CA GLY A 94 8.71 16.11 10.01
C GLY A 94 8.44 15.13 8.85
N LEU A 95 8.44 13.83 9.08
CA LEU A 95 8.34 12.81 8.02
C LEU A 95 7.04 12.03 8.05
N VAL A 96 6.43 11.87 9.24
CA VAL A 96 5.15 11.19 9.45
C VAL A 96 4.28 12.03 10.34
N CYS A 97 2.97 12.07 10.11
CA CYS A 97 2.01 12.74 10.98
C CYS A 97 0.66 12.03 10.99
N PRO A 98 -0.18 12.22 12.03
CA PRO A 98 -1.47 11.55 12.16
C PRO A 98 -2.41 11.77 10.98
N LEU A 99 -2.41 12.97 10.38
CA LEU A 99 -3.25 13.30 9.24
C LEU A 99 -2.94 12.40 8.03
N TYR A 100 -1.66 12.29 7.65
CA TYR A 100 -1.26 11.46 6.51
C TYR A 100 -1.32 9.97 6.84
N SER A 101 -1.09 9.56 8.10
CA SER A 101 -1.33 8.17 8.53
C SER A 101 -2.80 7.79 8.42
N PHE A 102 -3.73 8.71 8.66
CA PHE A 102 -5.15 8.51 8.42
C PHE A 102 -5.47 8.38 6.91
N TYR A 103 -4.86 9.19 6.05
CA TYR A 103 -4.99 9.02 4.59
C TYR A 103 -4.42 7.68 4.12
N TRP A 104 -3.32 7.21 4.70
CA TRP A 104 -2.80 5.86 4.49
C TRP A 104 -3.82 4.79 4.87
N PHE A 105 -4.50 4.96 6.00
CA PHE A 105 -5.55 4.03 6.41
C PHE A 105 -6.68 3.95 5.38
N LEU A 106 -7.18 5.08 4.91
CA LEU A 106 -8.24 5.12 3.90
C LEU A 106 -7.79 4.47 2.59
N LEU A 107 -6.58 4.79 2.12
CA LEU A 107 -6.02 4.21 0.90
C LEU A 107 -5.83 2.69 1.05
N CYS A 108 -5.24 2.23 2.14
CA CYS A 108 -5.05 0.81 2.42
C CYS A 108 -6.39 0.06 2.50
N PHE A 109 -7.41 0.67 3.13
CA PHE A 109 -8.74 0.10 3.20
C PHE A 109 -9.34 -0.14 1.80
N TRP A 110 -9.28 0.87 0.93
CA TRP A 110 -9.77 0.75 -0.44
C TRP A 110 -9.00 -0.27 -1.27
N VAL A 111 -7.68 -0.24 -1.20
CA VAL A 111 -6.82 -1.19 -1.93
C VAL A 111 -7.10 -2.63 -1.46
N LEU A 112 -7.21 -2.86 -0.15
CA LEU A 112 -7.54 -4.18 0.40
C LEU A 112 -8.94 -4.64 -0.01
N LEU A 113 -9.91 -3.74 -0.07
CA LEU A 113 -11.25 -4.05 -0.54
C LEU A 113 -11.22 -4.55 -1.99
N VAL A 114 -10.48 -3.85 -2.86
CA VAL A 114 -10.31 -4.23 -4.28
C VAL A 114 -9.56 -5.55 -4.40
N LEU A 115 -8.45 -5.73 -3.70
CA LEU A 115 -7.64 -6.95 -3.74
C LEU A 115 -8.44 -8.17 -3.28
N ARG A 116 -9.16 -8.07 -2.15
CA ARG A 116 -10.01 -9.15 -1.65
C ARG A 116 -11.19 -9.42 -2.57
N GLY A 117 -11.75 -8.40 -3.20
CA GLY A 117 -12.81 -8.54 -4.20
C GLY A 117 -12.34 -9.28 -5.45
N ALA A 118 -11.19 -8.90 -5.98
CA ALA A 118 -10.60 -9.52 -7.16
C ALA A 118 -10.25 -11.00 -6.93
N GLU A 119 -9.69 -11.36 -5.77
CA GLU A 119 -9.41 -12.76 -5.43
C GLU A 119 -10.70 -13.59 -5.36
N ASN A 120 -11.75 -13.09 -4.74
CA ASN A 120 -13.04 -13.77 -4.70
C ASN A 120 -13.64 -14.00 -6.09
N TRP A 121 -13.40 -13.08 -7.01
CA TRP A 121 -13.91 -13.17 -8.38
C TRP A 121 -13.18 -14.22 -9.19
N VAL A 122 -11.87 -14.39 -8.99
CA VAL A 122 -11.04 -15.39 -9.66
C VAL A 122 -11.29 -16.80 -9.11
N GLU A 123 -11.51 -16.95 -7.80
CA GLU A 123 -11.72 -18.25 -7.16
C GLU A 123 -13.11 -18.86 -7.43
N ARG A 124 -14.15 -18.04 -7.61
CA ARG A 124 -15.53 -18.49 -7.83
C ARG A 124 -15.72 -19.41 -9.04
N PRO A 125 -15.17 -19.14 -10.24
CA PRO A 125 -15.32 -20.03 -11.38
C PRO A 125 -14.57 -21.36 -11.21
N LEU A 126 -13.39 -21.35 -10.58
CA LEU A 126 -12.62 -22.57 -10.35
C LEU A 126 -13.34 -23.54 -9.40
N TYR A 127 -13.94 -23.02 -8.33
CA TYR A 127 -14.76 -23.83 -7.41
C TYR A 127 -15.98 -24.45 -8.08
N ARG A 128 -16.65 -23.76 -9.01
CA ARG A 128 -17.79 -24.31 -9.77
C ARG A 128 -17.37 -25.43 -10.71
N ILE A 129 -16.23 -25.29 -11.37
CA ILE A 129 -15.70 -26.29 -12.31
C ILE A 129 -15.30 -27.56 -11.54
N THR A 130 -14.63 -27.44 -10.40
CA THR A 130 -14.19 -28.60 -9.60
C THR A 130 -15.37 -29.32 -8.94
N LYS A 131 -16.42 -28.60 -8.52
CA LYS A 131 -17.60 -29.22 -7.92
C LYS A 131 -18.54 -29.87 -8.96
N GLY A 132 -18.66 -29.30 -10.14
CA GLY A 132 -19.45 -29.89 -11.25
C GLY A 132 -18.79 -31.14 -11.88
N ALA A 133 -17.50 -31.34 -11.69
CA ALA A 133 -16.77 -32.53 -12.14
C ALA A 133 -16.77 -33.69 -11.11
N ALA A 134 -17.25 -33.43 -9.89
CA ALA A 134 -17.27 -34.42 -8.79
C ALA A 134 -18.64 -35.05 -8.52
N GLU A 135 -19.68 -34.67 -9.25
CA GLU A 135 -21.00 -35.31 -9.19
C GLU A 135 -21.14 -36.28 -10.37
N PRO A 136 -21.32 -37.62 -10.11
CA PRO A 136 -21.51 -38.61 -11.14
C PRO A 136 -22.93 -38.54 -11.76
#